data_00b34e3bd38597ebaa79951e3d46f822
#
_entry.id   00b34e3bd38597ebaa79951e3d46f822
#
_cell.length_a   1.000
_cell.length_b   1.000
_cell.length_c   1.000
_cell.angle_alpha   90.00
_cell.angle_beta   90.00
_cell.angle_gamma   90.00
#
_symmetry.space_group_name_H-M   'P 1'
#
loop_
_entity.id
_entity.type
_entity.pdbx_description
1 polymer ?
#
loop_
_entity_poly.entity_id
_entity_poly.type
_entity_poly.pdbx_seq_one_letter_code
_entity_poly.pdbx_strand_id
1 'polypeptide(L)'
;RMGATVPIVLIFREALGAQHATLYQDHGFNPTPVWAVIGGFLANRVPAGSATGIFLLTLIDPVLILAAFAAVYWAFGLDVLLLAAVHFCVIFGAGFGWTGGAFLRYLWFFGVVAGFAALAKGRHATAGVLLALATMLRIFPVFFVAGLAFKAVGDGLMHGGMERGYRRFFAATAVTGALLAASPMAVFGTGAWAGFNRNMAQH
;
A
#
# COMPACT_ATOMS: atom_id res chain seq x y z
N ARG A 1 -22.97 -8.86 -17.15
CA ARG A 1 -22.88 -10.30 -16.77
C ARG A 1 -22.48 -10.40 -15.30
N MET A 2 -23.48 -10.35 -14.42
CA MET A 2 -23.37 -10.50 -12.96
C MET A 2 -23.51 -11.99 -12.55
N GLY A 3 -22.72 -12.90 -13.07
CA GLY A 3 -22.99 -14.33 -12.88
C GLY A 3 -21.91 -15.15 -12.17
N ALA A 4 -20.73 -14.57 -11.88
CA ALA A 4 -19.60 -15.39 -11.42
C ALA A 4 -19.21 -15.21 -9.94
N THR A 5 -19.72 -14.21 -9.24
CA THR A 5 -19.34 -13.89 -7.85
C THR A 5 -20.17 -14.62 -6.79
N VAL A 6 -21.38 -15.02 -7.11
CA VAL A 6 -22.29 -15.72 -6.19
C VAL A 6 -21.76 -17.10 -5.75
N PRO A 7 -21.15 -17.93 -6.63
CA PRO A 7 -20.70 -19.25 -6.23
C PRO A 7 -19.54 -19.23 -5.20
N ILE A 8 -18.64 -18.28 -5.30
CA ILE A 8 -17.45 -18.22 -4.40
C ILE A 8 -17.88 -17.90 -2.97
N VAL A 9 -18.75 -16.93 -2.78
CA VAL A 9 -19.28 -16.58 -1.45
C VAL A 9 -20.05 -17.75 -0.84
N LEU A 10 -20.82 -18.49 -1.64
CA LEU A 10 -21.55 -19.67 -1.18
C LEU A 10 -20.60 -20.80 -0.82
N ILE A 11 -19.56 -21.05 -1.61
CA ILE A 11 -18.53 -22.06 -1.31
C ILE A 11 -17.81 -21.74 0.01
N PHE A 12 -17.43 -20.49 0.24
CA PHE A 12 -16.82 -20.06 1.50
C PHE A 12 -17.80 -20.18 2.67
N ARG A 13 -19.07 -19.86 2.48
CA ARG A 13 -20.11 -20.01 3.50
C ARG A 13 -20.38 -21.45 3.85
N GLU A 14 -20.39 -22.34 2.87
CA GLU A 14 -20.53 -23.79 3.10
C GLU A 14 -19.29 -24.39 3.78
N ALA A 15 -18.09 -24.04 3.30
CA ALA A 15 -16.83 -24.59 3.83
C ALA A 15 -16.52 -24.12 5.26
N LEU A 16 -16.89 -22.90 5.64
CA LEU A 16 -16.55 -22.28 6.91
C LEU A 16 -17.69 -22.30 7.93
N GLY A 17 -18.92 -22.61 7.52
CA GLY A 17 -20.08 -22.67 8.41
C GLY A 17 -20.22 -21.43 9.30
N ALA A 18 -20.32 -21.63 10.62
CA ALA A 18 -20.41 -20.52 11.60
C ALA A 18 -19.17 -19.60 11.62
N GLN A 19 -18.00 -20.12 11.24
CA GLN A 19 -16.77 -19.31 11.17
C GLN A 19 -16.78 -18.32 10.01
N HIS A 20 -17.66 -18.48 9.02
CA HIS A 20 -17.82 -17.49 7.95
C HIS A 20 -18.21 -16.11 8.47
N ALA A 21 -19.03 -16.04 9.52
CA ALA A 21 -19.41 -14.78 10.14
C ALA A 21 -18.24 -14.11 10.88
N THR A 22 -17.32 -14.91 11.48
CA THR A 22 -16.15 -14.38 12.19
C THR A 22 -15.09 -13.81 11.24
N LEU A 23 -15.02 -14.26 9.98
CA LEU A 23 -14.15 -13.66 8.97
C LEU A 23 -14.47 -12.19 8.71
N TYR A 24 -15.73 -11.79 8.88
CA TYR A 24 -16.15 -10.39 8.74
C TYR A 24 -16.08 -9.61 10.05
N GLN A 25 -15.92 -10.30 11.18
CA GLN A 25 -15.82 -9.71 12.52
C GLN A 25 -14.37 -9.56 12.99
N ASP A 26 -13.42 -10.34 12.41
CA ASP A 26 -12.01 -10.26 12.75
C ASP A 26 -11.38 -8.98 12.15
N HIS A 27 -11.43 -7.90 12.93
CA HIS A 27 -10.83 -6.59 12.61
C HIS A 27 -11.16 -6.01 11.23
N GLY A 28 -12.08 -6.61 10.52
CA GLY A 28 -12.63 -6.21 9.25
C GLY A 28 -11.62 -6.22 8.08
N PHE A 29 -12.15 -6.16 6.87
CA PHE A 29 -11.39 -5.86 5.67
C PHE A 29 -11.02 -4.37 5.70
N ASN A 30 -9.85 -4.04 6.24
CA ASN A 30 -9.31 -2.69 6.41
C ASN A 30 -8.48 -2.14 5.23
N PRO A 31 -8.29 -2.82 4.09
CA PRO A 31 -7.67 -2.21 2.93
C PRO A 31 -8.53 -1.06 2.42
N THR A 32 -7.86 0.03 2.04
CA THR A 32 -8.54 1.16 1.42
C THR A 32 -9.18 0.77 0.09
N PRO A 33 -10.17 1.53 -0.41
CA PRO A 33 -10.74 1.30 -1.73
C PRO A 33 -9.69 1.31 -2.86
N VAL A 34 -8.59 2.03 -2.71
CA VAL A 34 -7.46 2.03 -3.67
C VAL A 34 -6.79 0.65 -3.74
N TRP A 35 -6.60 0.00 -2.59
CA TRP A 35 -6.09 -1.37 -2.57
C TRP A 35 -7.03 -2.32 -3.32
N ALA A 36 -8.33 -2.16 -3.13
CA ALA A 36 -9.34 -2.99 -3.81
C ALA A 36 -9.31 -2.81 -5.35
N VAL A 37 -9.04 -1.59 -5.84
CA VAL A 37 -8.84 -1.34 -7.28
C VAL A 37 -7.60 -2.08 -7.79
N ILE A 38 -6.45 -1.92 -7.14
CA ILE A 38 -5.17 -2.54 -7.55
C ILE A 38 -5.27 -4.06 -7.43
N GLY A 39 -5.73 -4.57 -6.29
CA GLY A 39 -5.86 -5.99 -6.02
C GLY A 39 -6.88 -6.65 -6.96
N GLY A 40 -8.02 -6.03 -7.16
CA GLY A 40 -9.05 -6.51 -8.09
C GLY A 40 -8.55 -6.54 -9.54
N PHE A 41 -7.79 -5.53 -9.96
CA PHE A 41 -7.19 -5.52 -11.29
C PHE A 41 -6.25 -6.71 -11.52
N LEU A 42 -5.45 -7.07 -10.53
CA LEU A 42 -4.53 -8.21 -10.61
C LEU A 42 -5.27 -9.55 -10.49
N ALA A 43 -6.12 -9.69 -9.47
CA ALA A 43 -6.85 -10.92 -9.20
C ALA A 43 -7.78 -11.33 -10.34
N ASN A 44 -8.45 -10.36 -10.98
CA ASN A 44 -9.36 -10.63 -12.10
C ASN A 44 -8.67 -11.15 -13.36
N ARG A 45 -7.33 -11.12 -13.42
CA ARG A 45 -6.55 -11.69 -14.53
C ARG A 45 -6.16 -13.15 -14.29
N VAL A 46 -6.36 -13.63 -13.09
CA VAL A 46 -5.99 -14.99 -12.70
C VAL A 46 -7.28 -15.81 -12.52
N PRO A 47 -7.46 -16.92 -13.26
CA PRO A 47 -8.60 -17.80 -13.04
C PRO A 47 -8.60 -18.36 -11.61
N ALA A 48 -9.73 -18.31 -10.92
CA ALA A 48 -9.86 -18.75 -9.53
C ALA A 48 -9.49 -20.24 -9.31
N GLY A 49 -9.62 -21.08 -10.35
CA GLY A 49 -9.20 -22.48 -10.32
C GLY A 49 -7.70 -22.72 -10.63
N SER A 50 -6.92 -21.68 -10.90
CA SER A 50 -5.50 -21.81 -11.24
C SER A 50 -4.61 -21.73 -10.01
N ALA A 51 -4.21 -22.87 -9.45
CA ALA A 51 -3.26 -22.92 -8.33
C ALA A 51 -1.95 -22.21 -8.65
N THR A 52 -1.42 -22.36 -9.87
CA THR A 52 -0.21 -21.66 -10.33
C THR A 52 -0.43 -20.16 -10.39
N GLY A 53 -1.58 -19.69 -10.88
CA GLY A 53 -1.89 -18.27 -10.93
C GLY A 53 -1.99 -17.64 -9.54
N ILE A 54 -2.65 -18.33 -8.60
CA ILE A 54 -2.74 -17.90 -7.20
C ILE A 54 -1.34 -17.85 -6.58
N PHE A 55 -0.52 -18.88 -6.79
CA PHE A 55 0.86 -18.90 -6.31
C PHE A 55 1.68 -17.71 -6.85
N LEU A 56 1.57 -17.40 -8.15
CA LEU A 56 2.27 -16.25 -8.74
C LEU A 56 1.83 -14.91 -8.12
N LEU A 57 0.54 -14.75 -7.79
CA LEU A 57 0.06 -13.57 -7.08
C LEU A 57 0.70 -13.45 -5.68
N THR A 58 0.88 -14.55 -4.97
CA THR A 58 1.49 -14.52 -3.63
C THR A 58 2.98 -14.17 -3.66
N LEU A 59 3.67 -14.40 -4.78
CA LEU A 59 5.08 -14.00 -4.96
C LEU A 59 5.27 -12.48 -5.07
N ILE A 60 4.20 -11.72 -5.28
CA ILE A 60 4.29 -10.24 -5.36
C ILE A 60 4.86 -9.68 -4.05
N ASP A 61 4.44 -10.18 -2.90
CA ASP A 61 4.91 -9.67 -1.61
C ASP A 61 6.41 -9.92 -1.34
N PRO A 62 6.96 -11.13 -1.52
CA PRO A 62 8.41 -11.34 -1.48
C PRO A 62 9.18 -10.46 -2.47
N VAL A 63 8.67 -10.28 -3.69
CA VAL A 63 9.31 -9.40 -4.69
C VAL A 63 9.30 -7.94 -4.23
N LEU A 64 8.21 -7.46 -3.63
CA LEU A 64 8.13 -6.10 -3.08
C LEU A 64 9.11 -5.89 -1.92
N ILE A 65 9.30 -6.89 -1.04
CA ILE A 65 10.28 -6.84 0.03
C ILE A 65 11.71 -6.79 -0.53
N LEU A 66 12.04 -7.65 -1.50
CA LEU A 66 13.35 -7.63 -2.16
C LEU A 66 13.58 -6.30 -2.89
N ALA A 67 12.56 -5.76 -3.55
CA ALA A 67 12.64 -4.44 -4.19
C ALA A 67 12.84 -3.30 -3.17
N ALA A 68 12.24 -3.40 -1.97
CA ALA A 68 12.49 -2.45 -0.88
C ALA A 68 13.96 -2.52 -0.41
N PHE A 69 14.52 -3.72 -0.20
CA PHE A 69 15.94 -3.88 0.13
C PHE A 69 16.86 -3.38 -1.00
N ALA A 70 16.51 -3.64 -2.26
CA ALA A 70 17.25 -3.10 -3.40
C ALA A 70 17.23 -1.55 -3.41
N ALA A 71 16.12 -0.93 -3.07
CA ALA A 71 16.01 0.53 -2.93
C ALA A 71 16.88 1.06 -1.79
N VAL A 72 16.94 0.36 -0.64
CA VAL A 72 17.85 0.70 0.47
C VAL A 72 19.31 0.61 0.02
N TYR A 73 19.70 -0.50 -0.61
CA TYR A 73 21.04 -0.67 -1.14
C TYR A 73 21.42 0.43 -2.13
N TRP A 74 20.55 0.72 -3.08
CA TRP A 74 20.75 1.77 -4.07
C TRP A 74 20.93 3.15 -3.44
N ALA A 75 20.19 3.46 -2.38
CA ALA A 75 20.21 4.78 -1.75
C ALA A 75 21.34 4.96 -0.75
N PHE A 76 21.63 3.93 0.05
CA PHE A 76 22.41 4.04 1.27
C PHE A 76 23.61 3.09 1.32
N GLY A 77 23.73 2.14 0.38
CA GLY A 77 24.83 1.17 0.32
C GLY A 77 24.62 -0.09 1.17
N LEU A 78 25.66 -0.93 1.20
CA LEU A 78 25.59 -2.28 1.77
C LEU A 78 25.41 -2.27 3.29
N ASP A 79 26.10 -1.40 4.00
CA ASP A 79 26.09 -1.37 5.47
C ASP A 79 24.69 -1.09 6.00
N VAL A 80 24.00 -0.10 5.41
CA VAL A 80 22.61 0.23 5.77
C VAL A 80 21.65 -0.88 5.34
N LEU A 81 21.89 -1.52 4.19
CA LEU A 81 21.10 -2.68 3.76
C LEU A 81 21.21 -3.82 4.78
N LEU A 82 22.41 -4.18 5.23
CA LEU A 82 22.63 -5.26 6.20
C LEU A 82 21.93 -4.96 7.54
N LEU A 83 22.06 -3.72 8.02
CA LEU A 83 21.38 -3.29 9.25
C LEU A 83 19.86 -3.35 9.09
N ALA A 84 19.32 -2.87 7.97
CA ALA A 84 17.89 -2.93 7.68
C ALA A 84 17.38 -4.37 7.57
N ALA A 85 18.15 -5.28 6.96
CA ALA A 85 17.79 -6.69 6.83
C ALA A 85 17.78 -7.39 8.21
N VAL A 86 18.81 -7.17 9.04
CA VAL A 86 18.83 -7.69 10.41
C VAL A 86 17.63 -7.18 11.20
N HIS A 87 17.36 -5.87 11.16
CA HIS A 87 16.22 -5.28 11.85
C HIS A 87 14.89 -5.89 11.39
N PHE A 88 14.69 -6.03 10.07
CA PHE A 88 13.49 -6.62 9.50
C PHE A 88 13.29 -8.08 9.93
N CYS A 89 14.38 -8.86 10.05
CA CYS A 89 14.32 -10.27 10.46
C CYS A 89 14.03 -10.46 11.95
N VAL A 90 14.45 -9.52 12.82
CA VAL A 90 14.34 -9.68 14.28
C VAL A 90 13.16 -8.92 14.89
N ILE A 91 12.46 -8.10 14.11
CA ILE A 91 11.34 -7.30 14.63
C ILE A 91 10.09 -8.17 14.84
N PHE A 92 9.78 -8.49 16.08
CA PHE A 92 8.70 -9.39 16.47
C PHE A 92 7.30 -8.90 16.03
N GLY A 93 7.08 -7.59 16.04
CA GLY A 93 5.78 -6.98 15.73
C GLY A 93 5.44 -6.91 14.24
N ALA A 94 6.43 -7.10 13.36
CA ALA A 94 6.26 -7.04 11.91
C ALA A 94 6.72 -8.32 11.21
N GLY A 95 6.71 -9.45 11.93
CA GLY A 95 7.13 -10.75 11.40
C GLY A 95 6.47 -11.04 10.06
N PHE A 96 7.28 -11.36 9.06
CA PHE A 96 6.79 -11.80 7.77
C PHE A 96 6.10 -13.17 7.93
N GLY A 97 4.77 -13.13 7.92
CA GLY A 97 3.96 -14.33 7.80
C GLY A 97 3.51 -14.49 6.35
N TRP A 98 4.05 -15.46 5.63
CA TRP A 98 3.49 -15.83 4.35
C TRP A 98 2.21 -16.65 4.57
N THR A 99 1.08 -16.01 4.37
CA THR A 99 -0.21 -16.70 4.35
C THR A 99 -0.58 -16.97 2.90
N GLY A 100 -0.59 -18.23 2.51
CA GLY A 100 -0.96 -18.64 1.15
C GLY A 100 -2.27 -18.00 0.72
N GLY A 101 -2.26 -17.34 -0.44
CA GLY A 101 -3.41 -16.61 -0.98
C GLY A 101 -3.48 -15.11 -0.65
N ALA A 102 -2.75 -14.62 0.35
CA ALA A 102 -2.62 -13.19 0.59
C ALA A 102 -1.59 -12.57 -0.36
N PHE A 103 -1.88 -11.41 -0.91
CA PHE A 103 -0.98 -10.65 -1.79
C PHE A 103 -1.18 -9.15 -1.61
N LEU A 104 -0.21 -8.35 -2.07
CA LEU A 104 -0.16 -6.88 -1.95
C LEU A 104 -0.17 -6.35 -0.50
N ARG A 105 0.28 -7.16 0.45
CA ARG A 105 0.39 -6.75 1.86
C ARG A 105 1.53 -5.76 2.09
N TYR A 106 2.60 -5.86 1.28
CA TYR A 106 3.83 -5.07 1.43
C TYR A 106 3.98 -3.94 0.40
N LEU A 107 2.97 -3.70 -0.45
CA LEU A 107 3.03 -2.62 -1.44
C LEU A 107 3.19 -1.23 -0.79
N TRP A 108 2.49 -0.95 0.31
CA TRP A 108 2.64 0.29 1.06
C TRP A 108 4.04 0.41 1.69
N PHE A 109 4.59 -0.69 2.21
CA PHE A 109 5.93 -0.74 2.80
C PHE A 109 6.99 -0.44 1.75
N PHE A 110 6.93 -1.10 0.60
CA PHE A 110 7.76 -0.78 -0.55
C PHE A 110 7.65 0.71 -0.92
N GLY A 111 6.44 1.26 -1.01
CA GLY A 111 6.20 2.67 -1.32
C GLY A 111 6.88 3.62 -0.33
N VAL A 112 6.83 3.34 0.97
CA VAL A 112 7.52 4.12 2.00
C VAL A 112 9.03 4.02 1.83
N VAL A 113 9.59 2.81 1.80
CA VAL A 113 11.05 2.59 1.75
C VAL A 113 11.64 3.17 0.47
N ALA A 114 11.05 2.86 -0.69
CA ALA A 114 11.50 3.38 -1.97
C ALA A 114 11.29 4.89 -2.09
N GLY A 115 10.24 5.45 -1.46
CA GLY A 115 10.00 6.88 -1.37
C GLY A 115 11.12 7.60 -0.64
N PHE A 116 11.54 7.12 0.53
CA PHE A 116 12.68 7.68 1.27
C PHE A 116 14.00 7.47 0.54
N ALA A 117 14.21 6.32 -0.10
CA ALA A 117 15.38 6.08 -0.94
C ALA A 117 15.46 7.09 -2.11
N ALA A 118 14.32 7.37 -2.74
CA ALA A 118 14.22 8.37 -3.79
C ALA A 118 14.51 9.80 -3.28
N LEU A 119 14.02 10.16 -2.06
CA LEU A 119 14.36 11.44 -1.42
C LEU A 119 15.85 11.56 -1.18
N ALA A 120 16.50 10.55 -0.63
CA ALA A 120 17.94 10.53 -0.38
C ALA A 120 18.77 10.71 -1.67
N LYS A 121 18.22 10.27 -2.81
CA LYS A 121 18.83 10.48 -4.15
C LYS A 121 18.35 11.75 -4.87
N GLY A 122 17.67 12.68 -4.19
CA GLY A 122 17.17 13.93 -4.78
C GLY A 122 16.03 13.74 -5.80
N ARG A 123 15.43 12.55 -5.89
CA ARG A 123 14.32 12.26 -6.83
C ARG A 123 12.98 12.63 -6.20
N HIS A 124 12.78 13.90 -5.92
CA HIS A 124 11.63 14.41 -5.15
C HIS A 124 10.26 14.04 -5.75
N ALA A 125 10.08 14.15 -7.07
CA ALA A 125 8.81 13.80 -7.70
C ALA A 125 8.49 12.29 -7.56
N THR A 126 9.47 11.42 -7.79
CA THR A 126 9.32 9.96 -7.61
C THR A 126 8.97 9.64 -6.15
N ALA A 127 9.63 10.29 -5.20
CA ALA A 127 9.32 10.13 -3.78
C ALA A 127 7.89 10.54 -3.45
N GLY A 128 7.41 11.65 -4.03
CA GLY A 128 6.03 12.12 -3.86
C GLY A 128 5.00 11.11 -4.37
N VAL A 129 5.25 10.52 -5.55
CA VAL A 129 4.39 9.46 -6.10
C VAL A 129 4.34 8.24 -5.19
N LEU A 130 5.51 7.75 -4.73
CA LEU A 130 5.61 6.54 -3.91
C LEU A 130 4.99 6.72 -2.52
N LEU A 131 5.22 7.88 -1.87
CA LEU A 131 4.62 8.17 -0.57
C LEU A 131 3.11 8.43 -0.67
N ALA A 132 2.63 9.03 -1.77
CA ALA A 132 1.20 9.15 -2.04
C ALA A 132 0.55 7.76 -2.20
N LEU A 133 1.16 6.87 -2.98
CA LEU A 133 0.69 5.49 -3.12
C LEU A 133 0.62 4.79 -1.76
N ALA A 134 1.69 4.85 -0.97
CA ALA A 134 1.74 4.26 0.35
C ALA A 134 0.64 4.80 1.28
N THR A 135 0.41 6.12 1.28
CA THR A 135 -0.62 6.80 2.06
C THR A 135 -2.04 6.38 1.62
N MET A 136 -2.25 6.22 0.31
CA MET A 136 -3.54 5.78 -0.22
C MET A 136 -3.82 4.30 0.03
N LEU A 137 -2.81 3.48 0.25
CA LEU A 137 -2.94 2.07 0.63
C LEU A 137 -3.12 1.86 2.13
N ARG A 138 -2.48 2.70 2.94
CA ARG A 138 -2.55 2.69 4.41
C ARG A 138 -2.52 4.13 4.93
N ILE A 139 -3.33 4.44 5.94
CA ILE A 139 -3.47 5.82 6.43
C ILE A 139 -2.20 6.32 7.10
N PHE A 140 -1.51 5.49 7.88
CA PHE A 140 -0.37 5.94 8.70
C PHE A 140 0.84 6.49 7.90
N PRO A 141 1.16 6.10 6.63
CA PRO A 141 2.22 6.77 5.89
C PRO A 141 2.00 8.27 5.66
N VAL A 142 0.77 8.78 5.86
CA VAL A 142 0.48 10.23 5.81
C VAL A 142 1.35 11.02 6.81
N PHE A 143 1.72 10.43 7.94
CA PHE A 143 2.58 11.09 8.92
C PHE A 143 3.98 11.39 8.38
N PHE A 144 4.50 10.57 7.47
CA PHE A 144 5.77 10.87 6.80
C PHE A 144 5.64 12.07 5.86
N VAL A 145 4.52 12.16 5.13
CA VAL A 145 4.24 13.32 4.25
C VAL A 145 4.06 14.59 5.10
N ALA A 146 3.34 14.48 6.23
CA ALA A 146 3.18 15.58 7.16
C ALA A 146 4.53 16.04 7.77
N GLY A 147 5.38 15.11 8.21
CA GLY A 147 6.72 15.42 8.71
C GLY A 147 7.58 16.17 7.68
N LEU A 148 7.53 15.74 6.40
CA LEU A 148 8.19 16.47 5.31
C LEU A 148 7.58 17.86 5.07
N ALA A 149 6.26 18.01 5.26
CA ALA A 149 5.60 19.31 5.15
C ALA A 149 6.06 20.26 6.26
N PHE A 150 6.10 19.79 7.51
CA PHE A 150 6.64 20.59 8.63
C PHE A 150 8.08 21.03 8.39
N LYS A 151 8.93 20.08 7.91
CA LYS A 151 10.31 20.41 7.54
C LYS A 151 10.36 21.47 6.44
N ALA A 152 9.60 21.30 5.37
CA ALA A 152 9.58 22.25 4.24
C ALA A 152 9.11 23.65 4.64
N VAL A 153 8.13 23.73 5.56
CA VAL A 153 7.67 25.02 6.11
C VAL A 153 8.77 25.65 6.97
N GLY A 154 9.39 24.88 7.87
CA GLY A 154 10.50 25.36 8.70
C GLY A 154 11.68 25.87 7.87
N ASP A 155 12.12 25.10 6.87
CA ASP A 155 13.19 25.51 5.95
C ASP A 155 12.79 26.76 5.16
N GLY A 156 11.53 26.84 4.72
CA GLY A 156 10.99 27.99 3.99
C GLY A 156 10.96 29.29 4.81
N LEU A 157 10.61 29.18 6.10
CA LEU A 157 10.63 30.32 7.03
C LEU A 157 12.06 30.83 7.31
N MET A 158 13.02 29.91 7.42
CA MET A 158 14.42 30.26 7.66
C MET A 158 15.13 30.79 6.45
N HIS A 159 14.80 30.34 5.24
CA HIS A 159 15.53 30.67 4.00
C HIS A 159 14.72 31.56 3.02
N GLY A 160 13.54 32.03 3.43
CA GLY A 160 12.73 32.96 2.64
C GLY A 160 11.98 32.37 1.47
N GLY A 161 11.76 31.05 1.46
CA GLY A 161 10.92 30.37 0.46
C GLY A 161 11.07 28.85 0.40
N MET A 162 10.05 28.18 -0.16
CA MET A 162 10.06 26.74 -0.30
C MET A 162 11.01 26.30 -1.43
N GLU A 163 11.95 25.42 -1.11
CA GLU A 163 12.90 24.84 -2.05
C GLU A 163 12.18 24.11 -3.21
N ARG A 164 12.76 24.16 -4.41
CA ARG A 164 12.21 23.53 -5.63
C ARG A 164 11.98 22.03 -5.45
N GLY A 165 12.81 21.35 -4.66
CA GLY A 165 12.67 19.94 -4.33
C GLY A 165 11.33 19.63 -3.65
N TYR A 166 11.02 20.36 -2.58
CA TYR A 166 9.74 20.20 -1.85
C TYR A 166 8.52 20.51 -2.73
N ARG A 167 8.60 21.57 -3.56
CA ARG A 167 7.49 21.89 -4.49
C ARG A 167 7.20 20.74 -5.45
N ARG A 168 8.25 20.10 -6.01
CA ARG A 168 8.10 18.93 -6.89
C ARG A 168 7.54 17.72 -6.13
N PHE A 169 8.00 17.51 -4.91
CA PHE A 169 7.50 16.43 -4.05
C PHE A 169 6.00 16.58 -3.78
N PHE A 170 5.57 17.76 -3.26
CA PHE A 170 4.16 17.97 -2.91
C PHE A 170 3.24 18.03 -4.13
N ALA A 171 3.70 18.58 -5.25
CA ALA A 171 2.93 18.55 -6.49
C ALA A 171 2.71 17.10 -6.97
N ALA A 172 3.74 16.27 -6.97
CA ALA A 172 3.62 14.86 -7.33
C ALA A 172 2.73 14.08 -6.34
N THR A 173 2.87 14.34 -5.02
CA THR A 173 2.03 13.75 -3.98
C THR A 173 0.56 14.12 -4.18
N ALA A 174 0.25 15.39 -4.43
CA ALA A 174 -1.11 15.88 -4.62
C ALA A 174 -1.76 15.30 -5.88
N VAL A 175 -1.05 15.32 -7.01
CA VAL A 175 -1.56 14.75 -8.27
C VAL A 175 -1.80 13.27 -8.14
N THR A 176 -0.82 12.51 -7.63
CA THR A 176 -0.95 11.06 -7.46
C THR A 176 -2.04 10.71 -6.45
N GLY A 177 -2.10 11.43 -5.32
CA GLY A 177 -3.16 11.24 -4.32
C GLY A 177 -4.55 11.49 -4.90
N ALA A 178 -4.74 12.56 -5.68
CA ALA A 178 -6.00 12.86 -6.33
C ALA A 178 -6.43 11.77 -7.33
N LEU A 179 -5.49 11.30 -8.18
CA LEU A 179 -5.75 10.24 -9.15
C LEU A 179 -6.12 8.92 -8.45
N LEU A 180 -5.36 8.56 -7.40
CA LEU A 180 -5.64 7.36 -6.64
C LEU A 180 -6.96 7.46 -5.86
N ALA A 181 -7.29 8.63 -5.28
CA ALA A 181 -8.57 8.85 -4.61
C ALA A 181 -9.77 8.78 -5.58
N ALA A 182 -9.59 9.23 -6.82
CA ALA A 182 -10.63 9.17 -7.83
C ALA A 182 -10.82 7.74 -8.40
N SER A 183 -9.79 6.91 -8.41
CA SER A 183 -9.83 5.58 -9.03
C SER A 183 -10.91 4.65 -8.47
N PRO A 184 -11.16 4.54 -7.13
CA PRO A 184 -12.26 3.74 -6.62
C PRO A 184 -13.64 4.28 -7.00
N MET A 185 -13.76 5.59 -7.12
CA MET A 185 -15.04 6.22 -7.54
C MET A 185 -15.35 5.87 -8.98
N ALA A 186 -14.35 5.80 -9.84
CA ALA A 186 -14.51 5.40 -11.24
C ALA A 186 -14.83 3.91 -11.38
N VAL A 187 -14.29 3.04 -10.51
CA VAL A 187 -14.47 1.58 -10.61
C VAL A 187 -15.70 1.08 -9.86
N PHE A 188 -15.94 1.58 -8.64
CA PHE A 188 -16.99 1.10 -7.73
C PHE A 188 -18.13 2.10 -7.54
N GLY A 189 -18.06 3.28 -8.17
CA GLY A 189 -19.04 4.36 -8.03
C GLY A 189 -18.71 5.34 -6.90
N THR A 190 -19.45 6.46 -6.89
CA THR A 190 -19.22 7.61 -5.98
C THR A 190 -19.34 7.27 -4.48
N GLY A 191 -20.03 6.17 -4.15
CA GLY A 191 -20.20 5.71 -2.76
C GLY A 191 -19.00 4.93 -2.17
N ALA A 192 -17.95 4.66 -2.95
CA ALA A 192 -16.83 3.80 -2.52
C ALA A 192 -16.19 4.24 -1.21
N TRP A 193 -15.86 5.53 -1.07
CA TRP A 193 -15.25 6.09 0.14
C TRP A 193 -16.24 6.18 1.30
N ALA A 194 -17.52 6.50 1.02
CA ALA A 194 -18.54 6.54 2.05
C ALA A 194 -18.81 5.14 2.65
N GLY A 195 -18.78 4.10 1.80
CA GLY A 195 -18.84 2.71 2.24
C GLY A 195 -17.68 2.32 3.13
N PHE A 196 -16.46 2.66 2.71
CA PHE A 196 -15.24 2.43 3.48
C PHE A 196 -15.29 3.12 4.87
N ASN A 197 -15.64 4.41 4.91
CA ASN A 197 -15.73 5.16 6.15
C ASN A 197 -16.80 4.60 7.10
N ARG A 198 -17.95 4.14 6.60
CA ARG A 198 -18.96 3.47 7.43
C ARG A 198 -18.43 2.19 8.06
N ASN A 199 -17.70 1.38 7.28
CA ASN A 199 -17.12 0.15 7.81
C ASN A 199 -16.06 0.44 8.88
N MET A 200 -15.21 1.46 8.66
CA MET A 200 -14.20 1.86 9.65
C MET A 200 -14.80 2.40 10.95
N ALA A 201 -15.99 3.02 10.89
CA ALA A 201 -16.67 3.54 12.08
C ALA A 201 -17.37 2.46 12.93
N GLN A 202 -17.49 1.23 12.41
CA GLN A 202 -18.10 0.09 13.10
C GLN A 202 -17.09 -0.75 13.90
N HIS A 203 -15.79 -0.47 13.75
CA HIS A 203 -14.66 -1.12 14.40
C HIS A 203 -13.90 -0.18 15.32
#